data_2e398bcc83c507fb74155a0ec8744801
#
_entry.id   2e398bcc83c507fb74155a0ec8744801
#
_cell.length_a   1.000
_cell.length_b   1.000
_cell.length_c   1.000
_cell.angle_alpha   90.00
_cell.angle_beta   90.00
_cell.angle_gamma   90.00
#
_symmetry.space_group_name_H-M   'P 1'
#
loop_
_entity.id
_entity.type
_entity.pdbx_description
1 polymer ?
#
loop_
_entity_poly.entity_id
_entity_poly.type
_entity_poly.pdbx_seq_one_letter_code
_entity_poly.pdbx_strand_id
1 'polypeptide(L)'
;GVDAAIVENFGDVPYSTSNELVSYTAFTNIFTRLKENSSIPLGVNVQFNDFKAEWAIAYACNADFIRVECFAENRMGPNGIVVSCGPELMRLKGKYPKDICLICDVHVKHTFEIVSQPLDFTIESIKEGGADALICTGISTGKSPSIEDVEKMKELSDGLPVILGSGVNSNTVKD
;
A
#
# COMPACT_ATOMS: atom_id res chain seq x y z
N GLY A 1 -7.16 13.45 17.30
CA GLY A 1 -6.37 13.69 16.09
C GLY A 1 -6.11 12.38 15.39
N VAL A 2 -5.38 12.43 14.31
CA VAL A 2 -4.87 11.23 13.61
C VAL A 2 -3.36 11.14 13.87
N ASP A 3 -2.82 9.91 13.87
CA ASP A 3 -1.41 9.66 14.19
C ASP A 3 -0.52 9.68 12.94
N ALA A 4 -1.08 9.40 11.76
CA ALA A 4 -0.44 9.48 10.46
C ALA A 4 -1.49 9.73 9.37
N ALA A 5 -1.06 10.10 8.16
CA ALA A 5 -1.94 10.24 7.01
C ALA A 5 -1.26 9.73 5.74
N ILE A 6 -2.06 9.26 4.77
CA ILE A 6 -1.59 8.86 3.45
C ILE A 6 -2.22 9.76 2.39
N VAL A 7 -1.42 10.13 1.40
CA VAL A 7 -1.86 10.90 0.23
C VAL A 7 -1.92 9.96 -0.96
N GLU A 8 -3.07 9.94 -1.63
CA GLU A 8 -3.34 9.06 -2.77
C GLU A 8 -3.86 9.86 -3.97
N ASN A 9 -3.52 9.45 -5.17
CA ASN A 9 -4.08 10.00 -6.42
C ASN A 9 -5.48 9.41 -6.73
N PHE A 10 -6.34 9.33 -5.75
CA PHE A 10 -7.66 8.67 -5.82
C PHE A 10 -8.57 9.20 -6.94
N GLY A 11 -8.37 10.44 -7.39
CA GLY A 11 -9.13 11.05 -8.48
C GLY A 11 -8.67 10.70 -9.90
N ASP A 12 -7.53 10.03 -10.05
CA ASP A 12 -6.93 9.70 -11.35
C ASP A 12 -7.54 8.42 -11.96
N VAL A 13 -8.85 8.40 -12.16
CA VAL A 13 -9.56 7.27 -12.77
C VAL A 13 -9.74 7.44 -14.28
N PRO A 14 -9.62 6.35 -15.08
CA PRO A 14 -9.34 4.97 -14.68
C PRO A 14 -7.88 4.77 -14.23
N TYR A 15 -7.69 3.98 -13.17
CA TYR A 15 -6.34 3.72 -12.66
C TYR A 15 -5.47 2.97 -13.66
N SER A 16 -4.17 3.26 -13.62
CA SER A 16 -3.14 2.62 -14.43
C SER A 16 -1.93 2.28 -13.55
N THR A 17 -1.19 1.24 -13.92
CA THR A 17 0.10 0.91 -13.29
C THR A 17 1.24 1.86 -13.71
N SER A 18 0.94 2.84 -14.55
CA SER A 18 1.84 3.94 -14.93
C SER A 18 0.98 5.14 -15.32
N ASN A 19 1.23 6.26 -14.69
CA ASN A 19 0.46 7.49 -14.89
C ASN A 19 1.22 8.50 -15.76
N GLU A 20 0.58 9.60 -16.12
CA GLU A 20 1.17 10.68 -16.90
C GLU A 20 2.15 11.52 -16.05
N LEU A 21 3.18 12.07 -16.69
CA LEU A 21 4.15 12.94 -16.01
C LEU A 21 3.50 14.13 -15.30
N VAL A 22 2.39 14.66 -15.85
CA VAL A 22 1.65 15.75 -15.23
C VAL A 22 1.03 15.33 -13.89
N SER A 23 0.53 14.11 -13.76
CA SER A 23 0.00 13.57 -12.51
C SER A 23 1.11 13.45 -11.47
N TYR A 24 2.26 12.90 -11.82
CA TYR A 24 3.40 12.78 -10.89
C TYR A 24 3.92 14.14 -10.43
N THR A 25 4.02 15.11 -11.33
CA THR A 25 4.51 16.45 -10.98
C THR A 25 3.51 17.19 -10.10
N ALA A 26 2.22 17.07 -10.37
CA ALA A 26 1.16 17.65 -9.54
C ALA A 26 1.15 17.00 -8.15
N PHE A 27 1.20 15.67 -8.08
CA PHE A 27 1.26 14.91 -6.84
C PHE A 27 2.47 15.33 -6.00
N THR A 28 3.67 15.35 -6.61
CA THR A 28 4.91 15.77 -5.93
C THR A 28 4.78 17.17 -5.32
N ASN A 29 4.23 18.12 -6.07
CA ASN A 29 4.05 19.50 -5.58
C ASN A 29 3.08 19.55 -4.38
N ILE A 30 1.95 18.85 -4.47
CA ILE A 30 0.96 18.79 -3.39
C ILE A 30 1.56 18.11 -2.17
N PHE A 31 2.19 16.95 -2.35
CA PHE A 31 2.78 16.21 -1.24
C PHE A 31 3.88 16.99 -0.52
N THR A 32 4.77 17.67 -1.27
CA THR A 32 5.81 18.51 -0.69
C THR A 32 5.20 19.56 0.24
N ARG A 33 4.17 20.29 -0.21
CA ARG A 33 3.49 21.31 0.59
C ARG A 33 2.82 20.73 1.83
N LEU A 34 2.21 19.55 1.71
CA LEU A 34 1.61 18.87 2.85
C LEU A 34 2.69 18.46 3.86
N LYS A 35 3.80 17.90 3.40
CA LYS A 35 4.89 17.45 4.25
C LYS A 35 5.55 18.61 5.00
N GLU A 36 5.77 19.74 4.34
CA GLU A 36 6.31 20.97 4.96
C GLU A 36 5.42 21.54 6.07
N ASN A 37 4.10 21.30 6.00
CA ASN A 37 3.12 21.84 6.95
C ASN A 37 2.52 20.79 7.89
N SER A 38 3.03 19.55 7.86
CA SER A 38 2.54 18.45 8.69
C SER A 38 3.47 18.20 9.88
N SER A 39 2.86 17.98 11.05
CA SER A 39 3.55 17.51 12.26
C SER A 39 3.40 15.99 12.47
N ILE A 40 2.63 15.31 11.62
CA ILE A 40 2.43 13.86 11.69
C ILE A 40 3.12 13.18 10.50
N PRO A 41 3.45 11.89 10.61
CA PRO A 41 3.97 11.09 9.49
C PRO A 41 3.02 11.12 8.28
N LEU A 42 3.60 11.29 7.09
CA LEU A 42 2.88 11.26 5.82
C LEU A 42 3.41 10.17 4.90
N GLY A 43 2.48 9.39 4.35
CA GLY A 43 2.76 8.38 3.36
C GLY A 43 2.26 8.71 1.96
N VAL A 44 2.82 8.02 0.99
CA VAL A 44 2.48 8.12 -0.44
C VAL A 44 1.81 6.83 -0.89
N ASN A 45 0.77 6.95 -1.71
CA ASN A 45 0.27 5.85 -2.54
C ASN A 45 -0.04 6.37 -3.95
N VAL A 46 0.58 5.76 -4.94
CA VAL A 46 0.33 6.09 -6.37
C VAL A 46 -0.41 4.94 -7.03
N GLN A 47 -1.72 5.09 -7.10
CA GLN A 47 -2.60 4.08 -7.65
C GLN A 47 -2.49 3.97 -9.18
N PHE A 48 -2.46 2.76 -9.72
CA PHE A 48 -2.55 1.49 -9.02
C PHE A 48 -1.22 0.75 -9.12
N ASN A 49 -0.57 0.49 -7.97
CA ASN A 49 0.70 -0.24 -7.88
C ASN A 49 1.84 0.39 -8.71
N ASP A 50 1.84 1.70 -8.89
CA ASP A 50 2.90 2.42 -9.59
C ASP A 50 4.10 2.69 -8.65
N PHE A 51 4.69 1.60 -8.18
CA PHE A 51 5.74 1.58 -7.16
C PHE A 51 6.98 2.42 -7.56
N LYS A 52 7.25 2.59 -8.85
CA LYS A 52 8.40 3.39 -9.32
C LYS A 52 8.19 4.88 -9.07
N ALA A 53 7.01 5.37 -9.43
CA ALA A 53 6.62 6.75 -9.14
C ALA A 53 6.46 6.97 -7.63
N GLU A 54 5.83 6.02 -6.95
CA GLU A 54 5.62 6.04 -5.51
C GLU A 54 6.94 6.16 -4.73
N TRP A 55 7.91 5.28 -5.02
CA TRP A 55 9.24 5.35 -4.42
C TRP A 55 9.96 6.65 -4.75
N ALA A 56 9.89 7.11 -6.02
CA ALA A 56 10.55 8.34 -6.45
C ALA A 56 10.00 9.58 -5.74
N ILE A 57 8.67 9.68 -5.62
CA ILE A 57 8.00 10.77 -4.89
C ILE A 57 8.32 10.70 -3.40
N ALA A 58 8.18 9.52 -2.80
CA ALA A 58 8.49 9.31 -1.39
C ALA A 58 9.94 9.66 -1.07
N TYR A 59 10.87 9.24 -1.92
CA TYR A 59 12.29 9.57 -1.80
C TYR A 59 12.54 11.07 -1.89
N ALA A 60 11.98 11.74 -2.92
CA ALA A 60 12.21 13.16 -3.18
C ALA A 60 11.58 14.06 -2.09
N CYS A 61 10.41 13.69 -1.59
CA CYS A 61 9.64 14.51 -0.65
C CYS A 61 9.82 14.13 0.82
N ASN A 62 10.72 13.19 1.15
CA ASN A 62 10.94 12.70 2.52
C ASN A 62 9.65 12.13 3.15
N ALA A 63 8.91 11.30 2.41
CA ALA A 63 7.77 10.59 2.96
C ALA A 63 8.24 9.59 4.04
N ASP A 64 7.36 9.30 5.00
CA ASP A 64 7.67 8.40 6.10
C ASP A 64 7.35 6.94 5.74
N PHE A 65 6.38 6.72 4.85
CA PHE A 65 5.98 5.39 4.38
C PHE A 65 5.37 5.42 2.98
N ILE A 66 5.28 4.25 2.36
CA ILE A 66 4.51 4.02 1.13
C ILE A 66 3.56 2.86 1.34
N ARG A 67 2.46 2.84 0.57
CA ARG A 67 1.52 1.72 0.52
C ARG A 67 1.64 0.99 -0.79
N VAL A 68 1.97 -0.29 -0.75
CA VAL A 68 2.19 -1.14 -1.93
C VAL A 68 1.04 -2.12 -2.08
N GLU A 69 0.29 -2.03 -3.18
CA GLU A 69 -0.93 -2.85 -3.38
C GLU A 69 -0.63 -4.30 -3.78
N CYS A 70 0.35 -4.53 -4.64
CA CYS A 70 0.71 -5.86 -5.12
C CYS A 70 2.22 -6.11 -4.93
N PHE A 71 2.63 -6.41 -3.70
CA PHE A 71 4.03 -6.63 -3.38
C PHE A 71 4.50 -8.04 -3.78
N ALA A 72 3.81 -9.09 -3.34
CA ALA A 72 4.22 -10.48 -3.52
C ALA A 72 3.34 -11.29 -4.49
N GLU A 73 2.17 -10.80 -4.85
CA GLU A 73 1.17 -11.54 -5.63
C GLU A 73 0.79 -10.81 -6.93
N ASN A 74 0.54 -11.59 -7.99
CA ASN A 74 -0.05 -11.07 -9.21
C ASN A 74 -1.58 -11.08 -9.09
N ARG A 75 -2.23 -9.97 -9.46
CA ARG A 75 -3.68 -9.80 -9.32
C ARG A 75 -4.32 -9.40 -10.65
N MET A 76 -5.60 -9.75 -10.81
CA MET A 76 -6.44 -9.28 -11.92
C MET A 76 -7.34 -8.18 -11.40
N GLY A 77 -7.17 -6.98 -11.91
CA GLY A 77 -8.00 -5.81 -11.59
C GLY A 77 -8.75 -5.26 -12.80
N PRO A 78 -9.53 -4.17 -12.63
CA PRO A 78 -10.21 -3.49 -13.75
C PRO A 78 -9.25 -2.98 -14.83
N ASN A 79 -8.01 -2.72 -14.46
CA ASN A 79 -6.91 -2.28 -15.33
C ASN A 79 -6.08 -3.43 -15.92
N GLY A 80 -6.56 -4.68 -15.79
CA GLY A 80 -5.88 -5.87 -16.30
C GLY A 80 -5.01 -6.56 -15.24
N ILE A 81 -3.96 -7.23 -15.68
CA ILE A 81 -3.03 -7.93 -14.79
C ILE A 81 -2.11 -6.91 -14.12
N VAL A 82 -2.10 -6.94 -12.80
CA VAL A 82 -1.15 -6.21 -11.97
C VAL A 82 -0.09 -7.20 -11.50
N VAL A 83 1.14 -6.95 -11.88
CA VAL A 83 2.28 -7.82 -11.53
C VAL A 83 2.86 -7.39 -10.19
N SER A 84 3.28 -8.38 -9.40
CA SER A 84 3.97 -8.14 -8.13
C SER A 84 5.24 -7.31 -8.34
N CYS A 85 5.44 -6.32 -7.47
CA CYS A 85 6.54 -5.38 -7.61
C CYS A 85 7.69 -5.57 -6.59
N GLY A 86 7.53 -6.44 -5.60
CA GLY A 86 8.46 -6.59 -4.48
C GLY A 86 9.94 -6.68 -4.90
N PRO A 87 10.34 -7.61 -5.79
CA PRO A 87 11.73 -7.72 -6.20
C PRO A 87 12.29 -6.47 -6.87
N GLU A 88 11.47 -5.78 -7.69
CA GLU A 88 11.91 -4.55 -8.36
C GLU A 88 11.97 -3.36 -7.40
N LEU A 89 10.97 -3.24 -6.52
CA LEU A 89 10.93 -2.20 -5.49
C LEU A 89 12.11 -2.32 -4.53
N MET A 90 12.47 -3.54 -4.11
CA MET A 90 13.61 -3.74 -3.22
C MET A 90 14.94 -3.43 -3.88
N ARG A 91 15.09 -3.70 -5.18
CA ARG A 91 16.27 -3.24 -5.94
C ARG A 91 16.31 -1.72 -6.05
N LEU A 92 15.16 -1.08 -6.25
CA LEU A 92 15.04 0.38 -6.31
C LEU A 92 15.40 1.00 -4.95
N LYS A 93 14.86 0.46 -3.85
CA LYS A 93 15.19 0.84 -2.46
C LYS A 93 16.70 0.69 -2.20
N GLY A 94 17.31 -0.40 -2.64
CA GLY A 94 18.75 -0.63 -2.51
C GLY A 94 19.61 0.35 -3.33
N LYS A 95 19.13 0.77 -4.51
CA LYS A 95 19.82 1.75 -5.36
C LYS A 95 19.71 3.18 -4.84
N TYR A 96 18.57 3.51 -4.27
CA TYR A 96 18.27 4.83 -3.70
C TYR A 96 17.82 4.63 -2.24
N PRO A 97 18.78 4.36 -1.33
CA PRO A 97 18.45 4.00 0.05
C PRO A 97 17.86 5.19 0.80
N LYS A 98 16.76 4.93 1.49
CA LYS A 98 16.09 5.87 2.38
C LYS A 98 15.28 5.10 3.42
N ASP A 99 15.16 5.67 4.60
CA ASP A 99 14.33 5.12 5.67
C ASP A 99 12.85 5.50 5.39
N ILE A 100 12.19 4.66 4.64
CA ILE A 100 10.78 4.76 4.26
C ILE A 100 10.17 3.40 4.52
N CYS A 101 9.13 3.34 5.37
CA CYS A 101 8.43 2.10 5.69
C CYS A 101 7.61 1.60 4.51
N LEU A 102 7.63 0.30 4.29
CA LEU A 102 6.84 -0.39 3.27
C LEU A 102 5.61 -1.03 3.93
N ILE A 103 4.42 -0.50 3.64
CA ILE A 103 3.15 -1.02 4.13
C ILE A 103 2.45 -1.72 2.97
N CYS A 104 2.33 -3.06 3.05
CA CYS A 104 1.92 -3.88 1.92
C CYS A 104 0.53 -4.46 2.10
N ASP A 105 -0.33 -4.31 1.08
CA ASP A 105 -1.64 -4.96 1.07
C ASP A 105 -1.47 -6.48 0.93
N VAL A 106 -2.33 -7.21 1.62
CA VAL A 106 -2.55 -8.63 1.40
C VAL A 106 -3.91 -8.78 0.73
N HIS A 107 -3.96 -9.41 -0.44
CA HIS A 107 -5.18 -9.55 -1.24
C HIS A 107 -5.91 -8.22 -1.47
N VAL A 108 -5.22 -7.26 -2.06
CA VAL A 108 -5.75 -5.90 -2.25
C VAL A 108 -7.17 -5.89 -2.85
N LYS A 109 -8.04 -5.07 -2.29
CA LYS A 109 -9.44 -4.89 -2.74
C LYS A 109 -9.55 -4.54 -4.23
N HIS A 110 -10.73 -4.79 -4.81
CA HIS A 110 -11.05 -4.57 -6.24
C HIS A 110 -10.23 -5.42 -7.21
N THR A 111 -9.58 -6.46 -6.73
CA THR A 111 -8.81 -7.38 -7.54
C THR A 111 -9.14 -8.83 -7.20
N PHE A 112 -8.77 -9.74 -8.12
CA PHE A 112 -8.95 -11.18 -7.96
C PHE A 112 -7.61 -11.88 -8.11
N GLU A 113 -7.46 -13.01 -7.46
CA GLU A 113 -6.32 -13.89 -7.64
C GLU A 113 -6.30 -14.45 -9.06
N ILE A 114 -5.12 -14.46 -9.69
CA ILE A 114 -4.92 -15.15 -10.97
C ILE A 114 -4.71 -16.63 -10.72
N VAL A 115 -3.98 -16.95 -9.66
CA VAL A 115 -3.76 -18.31 -9.15
C VAL A 115 -3.97 -18.24 -7.65
N SER A 116 -4.80 -19.15 -7.12
CA SER A 116 -5.02 -19.21 -5.67
C SER A 116 -3.74 -19.60 -4.96
N GLN A 117 -3.35 -18.79 -4.00
CA GLN A 117 -2.20 -19.02 -3.13
C GLN A 117 -2.67 -19.12 -1.67
N PRO A 118 -2.08 -20.02 -0.88
CA PRO A 118 -2.33 -20.02 0.56
C PRO A 118 -1.97 -18.67 1.20
N LEU A 119 -2.80 -18.20 2.12
CA LEU A 119 -2.62 -16.90 2.77
C LEU A 119 -1.29 -16.81 3.54
N ASP A 120 -0.90 -17.89 4.19
CA ASP A 120 0.38 -18.00 4.91
C ASP A 120 1.57 -17.81 3.96
N PHE A 121 1.53 -18.44 2.77
CA PHE A 121 2.56 -18.26 1.76
C PHE A 121 2.67 -16.81 1.28
N THR A 122 1.52 -16.15 1.05
CA THR A 122 1.51 -14.74 0.62
C THR A 122 2.09 -13.83 1.71
N ILE A 123 1.67 -14.01 2.95
CA ILE A 123 2.16 -13.21 4.08
C ILE A 123 3.66 -13.42 4.29
N GLU A 124 4.13 -14.67 4.27
CA GLU A 124 5.54 -14.98 4.43
C GLU A 124 6.38 -14.35 3.32
N SER A 125 5.90 -14.42 2.07
CA SER A 125 6.58 -13.79 0.92
C SER A 125 6.69 -12.26 1.07
N ILE A 126 5.68 -11.62 1.64
CA ILE A 126 5.69 -10.18 1.92
C ILE A 126 6.70 -9.85 3.03
N LYS A 127 6.71 -10.65 4.11
CA LYS A 127 7.65 -10.51 5.24
C LYS A 127 9.10 -10.68 4.78
N GLU A 128 9.40 -11.81 4.13
CA GLU A 128 10.75 -12.10 3.60
C GLU A 128 11.19 -11.06 2.58
N GLY A 129 10.25 -10.49 1.86
CA GLY A 129 10.47 -9.39 0.92
C GLY A 129 10.83 -8.07 1.58
N GLY A 130 10.71 -7.93 2.90
CA GLY A 130 11.12 -6.76 3.67
C GLY A 130 10.05 -5.69 3.85
N ALA A 131 8.77 -6.08 3.91
CA ALA A 131 7.68 -5.20 4.34
C ALA A 131 7.79 -4.90 5.85
N ASP A 132 7.38 -3.70 6.23
CA ASP A 132 7.38 -3.21 7.61
C ASP A 132 5.99 -3.35 8.28
N ALA A 133 4.92 -3.47 7.49
CA ALA A 133 3.56 -3.73 7.97
C ALA A 133 2.69 -4.35 6.88
N LEU A 134 1.60 -4.99 7.30
CA LEU A 134 0.58 -5.58 6.42
C LEU A 134 -0.70 -4.75 6.44
N ILE A 135 -1.41 -4.67 5.31
CA ILE A 135 -2.75 -4.08 5.25
C ILE A 135 -3.76 -5.18 4.99
N CYS A 136 -4.73 -5.30 5.90
CA CYS A 136 -5.91 -6.13 5.75
C CYS A 136 -7.05 -5.27 5.19
N THR A 137 -7.51 -5.57 3.97
CA THR A 137 -8.62 -4.84 3.33
C THR A 137 -9.85 -5.74 3.19
N GLY A 138 -11.05 -5.13 3.20
CA GLY A 138 -12.26 -5.82 2.77
C GLY A 138 -12.29 -6.03 1.26
N ILE A 139 -13.32 -6.67 0.76
CA ILE A 139 -13.48 -7.00 -0.68
C ILE A 139 -13.68 -5.77 -1.57
N SER A 140 -14.14 -4.65 -1.00
CA SER A 140 -14.37 -3.40 -1.74
C SER A 140 -14.28 -2.17 -0.81
N THR A 141 -14.18 -0.99 -1.40
CA THR A 141 -14.15 0.28 -0.64
C THR A 141 -15.37 0.41 0.27
N GLY A 142 -15.13 0.77 1.53
CA GLY A 142 -16.17 0.95 2.55
C GLY A 142 -16.65 -0.33 3.22
N LYS A 143 -16.18 -1.51 2.78
CA LYS A 143 -16.43 -2.77 3.49
C LYS A 143 -15.22 -3.14 4.33
N SER A 144 -15.46 -3.40 5.61
CA SER A 144 -14.42 -3.90 6.52
C SER A 144 -14.06 -5.34 6.17
N PRO A 145 -12.83 -5.78 6.44
CA PRO A 145 -12.53 -7.20 6.51
C PRO A 145 -13.33 -7.85 7.64
N SER A 146 -13.52 -9.16 7.60
CA SER A 146 -14.11 -9.89 8.72
C SER A 146 -13.15 -9.92 9.92
N ILE A 147 -13.67 -10.06 11.13
CA ILE A 147 -12.84 -10.21 12.33
C ILE A 147 -11.95 -11.46 12.19
N GLU A 148 -12.50 -12.54 11.64
CA GLU A 148 -11.76 -13.79 11.39
C GLU A 148 -10.57 -13.59 10.43
N ASP A 149 -10.74 -12.78 9.37
CA ASP A 149 -9.63 -12.46 8.45
C ASP A 149 -8.54 -11.65 9.17
N VAL A 150 -8.93 -10.70 10.01
CA VAL A 150 -7.99 -9.88 10.79
C VAL A 150 -7.22 -10.73 11.79
N GLU A 151 -7.93 -11.57 12.56
CA GLU A 151 -7.32 -12.48 13.55
C GLU A 151 -6.34 -13.44 12.87
N LYS A 152 -6.75 -14.06 11.77
CA LYS A 152 -5.90 -14.96 10.99
C LYS A 152 -4.68 -14.24 10.44
N MET A 153 -4.83 -13.03 9.92
CA MET A 153 -3.70 -12.25 9.44
C MET A 153 -2.75 -11.87 10.57
N LYS A 154 -3.27 -11.49 11.73
CA LYS A 154 -2.45 -11.21 12.93
C LYS A 154 -1.67 -12.44 13.41
N GLU A 155 -2.28 -13.61 13.39
CA GLU A 155 -1.61 -14.86 13.74
C GLU A 155 -0.45 -15.14 12.77
N LEU A 156 -0.70 -15.03 11.47
CA LEU A 156 0.28 -15.30 10.43
C LEU A 156 1.36 -14.21 10.29
N SER A 157 1.07 -12.99 10.73
CA SER A 157 2.01 -11.87 10.62
C SER A 157 3.27 -12.02 11.46
N ASP A 158 3.23 -12.88 12.49
CA ASP A 158 4.39 -13.19 13.36
C ASP A 158 5.08 -11.92 13.88
N GLY A 159 4.27 -10.99 14.36
CA GLY A 159 4.73 -9.72 14.96
C GLY A 159 4.82 -8.52 14.03
N LEU A 160 4.67 -8.67 12.70
CA LEU A 160 4.47 -7.50 11.85
C LEU A 160 3.15 -6.81 12.18
N PRO A 161 3.13 -5.47 12.26
CA PRO A 161 1.89 -4.73 12.44
C PRO A 161 0.86 -5.02 11.34
N VAL A 162 -0.41 -5.18 11.73
CA VAL A 162 -1.53 -5.33 10.81
C VAL A 162 -2.42 -4.08 10.88
N ILE A 163 -2.61 -3.43 9.75
CA ILE A 163 -3.39 -2.21 9.59
C ILE A 163 -4.70 -2.54 8.88
N LEU A 164 -5.82 -2.01 9.35
CA LEU A 164 -7.10 -2.17 8.68
C LEU A 164 -7.28 -1.10 7.60
N GLY A 165 -7.31 -1.51 6.34
CA GLY A 165 -7.29 -0.63 5.17
C GLY A 165 -8.66 -0.20 4.63
N SER A 166 -9.79 -0.64 5.21
CA SER A 166 -11.12 -0.31 4.68
C SER A 166 -12.23 -0.48 5.71
N GLY A 167 -13.29 0.34 5.59
CA GLY A 167 -14.56 0.17 6.30
C GLY A 167 -14.55 0.44 7.81
N VAL A 168 -13.42 0.82 8.38
CA VAL A 168 -13.32 1.16 9.80
C VAL A 168 -14.03 2.49 10.06
N ASN A 169 -14.84 2.55 11.09
CA ASN A 169 -15.57 3.73 11.53
C ASN A 169 -15.70 3.76 13.06
N SER A 170 -16.30 4.81 13.59
CA SER A 170 -16.46 5.01 15.05
C SER A 170 -17.21 3.90 15.78
N ASN A 171 -18.01 3.10 15.07
CA ASN A 171 -18.77 1.99 15.67
C ASN A 171 -17.99 0.68 15.66
N THR A 172 -17.08 0.50 14.67
CA THR A 172 -16.33 -0.74 14.45
C THR A 172 -14.88 -0.68 14.92
N VAL A 173 -14.36 0.50 15.23
CA VAL A 173 -12.95 0.69 15.64
C VAL A 173 -12.58 0.09 17.00
N LYS A 174 -13.59 -0.33 17.77
CA LYS A 174 -13.40 -0.91 19.11
C LYS A 174 -13.39 -2.45 19.12
N ASP A 175 -13.81 -3.04 18.02
CA ASP A 175 -13.87 -4.49 17.84
C ASP A 175 -12.53 -4.99 17.32
#